data_d6ec51760d45813dafc9883e088c3403
#
_entry.id   d6ec51760d45813dafc9883e088c3403
#
_cell.length_a   1.000
_cell.length_b   1.000
_cell.length_c   1.000
_cell.angle_alpha   90.00
_cell.angle_beta   90.00
_cell.angle_gamma   90.00
#
_symmetry.space_group_name_H-M   'P 1'
#
loop_
_entity.id
_entity.type
_entity.pdbx_description
1 polymer ?
#
loop_
_entity_poly.entity_id
_entity_poly.type
_entity_poly.pdbx_seq_one_letter_code
_entity_poly.pdbx_strand_id
1 'polypeptide(L)'
;MKKFSLSGSRVFSSLAGTVLLAAGLSASVPARADGNAEPFTPLSEPGSAGLGAVARVGPSPYREGGSRHDVLPLYLFEGEQVFLDANRAGVKLLNGGDQRLDLFVAQRIEGFPSDRLPASLTGMAMRDSGIDLGLSWRYRQPWGNVQAEFLHDAGNTSKGNELRLGYSYDWRSGPWRLSPSLSVALRDARLNNYYYGVRGSEAAAGRPAYAPGAGINTTLGLYGSYDLSQRWRLLAGLSATVLDGKIKDSPIVQKRVLPGVYVGAAYDFGGHEPEWAKEGSPTWFKLLYGKATDDGCHLLKIVTAQCLSTASVNATSIAGVQVGKTFLENVNGWPLDFVGYVGLTHHHERGLQRNGVQLDLFMKAFYSGFPWSDRVKTRLGLGAGVSAAQRSPYVEASSQAANGKPTSRLLQYLDPTLDLSLGDLIGSRALKDTYIGFGVSHRSGIFGASRLLGNVNGGSNYLYTYIESAL
;
A
#
# COMPACT_ATOMS: atom_id res chain seq x y z
N MET A 1 16.76 -1.67 -55.05
CA MET A 1 15.48 -1.60 -54.35
C MET A 1 15.43 -2.77 -53.34
N LYS A 2 15.81 -2.55 -52.08
CA LYS A 2 15.69 -3.53 -50.99
C LYS A 2 14.53 -3.08 -50.09
N LYS A 3 13.51 -3.95 -49.98
CA LYS A 3 12.37 -3.75 -49.10
C LYS A 3 12.81 -3.91 -47.64
N PHE A 4 12.66 -2.87 -46.85
CA PHE A 4 12.71 -2.96 -45.37
C PHE A 4 11.36 -3.43 -44.85
N SER A 5 11.33 -4.57 -44.20
CA SER A 5 10.18 -5.11 -43.48
C SER A 5 10.19 -4.55 -42.06
N LEU A 6 9.19 -3.78 -41.73
CA LEU A 6 8.92 -3.30 -40.35
C LEU A 6 8.30 -4.44 -39.53
N SER A 7 9.09 -5.08 -38.69
CA SER A 7 8.66 -6.01 -37.66
C SER A 7 8.69 -5.27 -36.31
N GLY A 8 7.67 -4.46 -36.04
CA GLY A 8 7.62 -3.63 -34.83
C GLY A 8 6.33 -3.71 -33.98
N SER A 9 5.40 -4.65 -34.27
CA SER A 9 4.06 -4.58 -33.66
C SER A 9 3.76 -5.60 -32.54
N ARG A 10 4.73 -6.37 -32.05
CA ARG A 10 4.45 -7.43 -31.04
C ARG A 10 4.90 -7.12 -29.61
N VAL A 11 5.62 -6.03 -29.37
CA VAL A 11 6.17 -5.73 -28.02
C VAL A 11 5.22 -4.85 -27.19
N PHE A 12 4.39 -4.03 -27.82
CA PHE A 12 3.44 -3.18 -27.09
C PHE A 12 2.24 -3.93 -26.48
N SER A 13 1.92 -5.13 -26.99
CA SER A 13 0.78 -5.90 -26.48
C SER A 13 1.05 -6.62 -25.15
N SER A 14 2.31 -6.88 -24.79
CA SER A 14 2.63 -7.62 -23.56
C SER A 14 2.70 -6.75 -22.31
N LEU A 15 3.11 -5.47 -22.41
CA LEU A 15 3.14 -4.54 -21.27
C LEU A 15 1.76 -3.99 -20.92
N ALA A 16 0.93 -3.74 -21.94
CA ALA A 16 -0.47 -3.38 -21.72
C ALA A 16 -1.30 -4.53 -21.14
N GLY A 17 -0.97 -5.78 -21.45
CA GLY A 17 -1.63 -6.97 -20.92
C GLY A 17 -1.40 -7.19 -19.42
N THR A 18 -0.24 -6.85 -18.90
CA THR A 18 0.09 -7.11 -17.48
C THR A 18 -0.54 -6.07 -16.54
N VAL A 19 -0.73 -4.83 -16.98
CA VAL A 19 -1.45 -3.80 -16.22
C VAL A 19 -2.97 -4.02 -16.28
N LEU A 20 -3.48 -4.59 -17.37
CA LEU A 20 -4.91 -4.89 -17.56
C LEU A 20 -5.39 -6.16 -16.83
N LEU A 21 -4.51 -7.11 -16.51
CA LEU A 21 -4.89 -8.29 -15.72
C LEU A 21 -5.24 -7.96 -14.25
N ALA A 22 -4.75 -6.85 -13.72
CA ALA A 22 -5.21 -6.33 -12.42
C ALA A 22 -6.57 -5.61 -12.50
N ALA A 23 -7.01 -5.21 -13.70
CA ALA A 23 -8.29 -4.51 -13.93
C ALA A 23 -9.43 -5.43 -14.41
N GLY A 24 -9.13 -6.65 -14.82
CA GLY A 24 -10.09 -7.55 -15.48
C GLY A 24 -10.88 -8.50 -14.56
N LEU A 25 -10.63 -8.50 -13.25
CA LEU A 25 -11.38 -9.28 -12.26
C LEU A 25 -12.47 -8.45 -11.56
N SER A 26 -13.24 -7.69 -12.32
CA SER A 26 -14.47 -7.06 -11.83
C SER A 26 -15.67 -8.03 -11.89
N ALA A 27 -15.58 -9.14 -11.17
CA ALA A 27 -16.77 -9.85 -10.76
C ALA A 27 -17.27 -9.19 -9.48
N SER A 28 -18.43 -8.57 -9.52
CA SER A 28 -19.14 -7.98 -8.40
C SER A 28 -19.47 -9.04 -7.34
N VAL A 29 -18.56 -9.28 -6.40
CA VAL A 29 -18.82 -10.10 -5.21
C VAL A 29 -18.95 -9.13 -4.04
N PRO A 30 -20.03 -9.18 -3.24
CA PRO A 30 -20.21 -8.29 -2.10
C PRO A 30 -19.10 -8.54 -1.06
N ALA A 31 -18.24 -7.56 -0.87
CA ALA A 31 -17.12 -7.61 0.08
C ALA A 31 -17.63 -7.39 1.51
N ARG A 32 -17.28 -8.27 2.43
CA ARG A 32 -17.55 -8.17 3.87
C ARG A 32 -16.26 -8.28 4.68
N ALA A 33 -16.17 -7.51 5.74
CA ALA A 33 -14.92 -7.16 6.43
C ALA A 33 -14.58 -7.96 7.71
N ASP A 34 -13.32 -8.13 8.05
CA ASP A 34 -12.48 -8.27 9.27
C ASP A 34 -11.55 -9.50 9.41
N GLY A 35 -10.22 -9.25 9.66
CA GLY A 35 -9.20 -10.22 10.01
C GLY A 35 -7.84 -9.55 10.16
N ASN A 36 -7.06 -10.01 11.11
CA ASN A 36 -5.71 -9.54 11.32
C ASN A 36 -4.87 -9.70 10.06
N ALA A 37 -4.17 -8.65 9.64
CA ALA A 37 -3.18 -8.77 8.61
C ALA A 37 -1.97 -9.50 9.19
N GLU A 38 -1.67 -10.67 8.66
CA GLU A 38 -0.44 -11.35 8.96
C GLU A 38 0.72 -10.76 8.15
N PRO A 39 1.95 -10.74 8.69
CA PRO A 39 3.09 -10.22 7.96
C PRO A 39 3.37 -11.10 6.74
N PHE A 40 3.25 -10.51 5.57
CA PHE A 40 3.74 -11.09 4.34
C PHE A 40 5.21 -10.72 4.15
N THR A 41 6.06 -11.68 3.90
CA THR A 41 7.41 -11.42 3.40
C THR A 41 7.63 -12.20 2.11
N PRO A 42 6.97 -11.82 1.00
CA PRO A 42 7.11 -12.52 -0.27
C PRO A 42 8.48 -12.33 -0.92
N LEU A 43 9.17 -11.23 -0.60
CA LEU A 43 10.55 -10.96 -0.99
C LEU A 43 11.41 -11.00 0.26
N SER A 44 12.13 -12.08 0.48
CA SER A 44 12.94 -12.30 1.70
C SER A 44 14.42 -11.97 1.51
N GLU A 45 14.84 -11.54 0.34
CA GLU A 45 16.24 -11.32 0.01
C GLU A 45 16.56 -9.82 0.00
N PRO A 46 17.62 -9.39 0.71
CA PRO A 46 18.07 -8.01 0.70
C PRO A 46 18.27 -7.51 -0.72
N GLY A 47 17.77 -6.31 -0.98
CA GLY A 47 17.93 -5.70 -2.26
C GLY A 47 16.82 -6.01 -3.29
N SER A 48 15.84 -6.81 -2.99
CA SER A 48 14.71 -7.09 -3.88
C SER A 48 13.69 -5.93 -3.92
N ALA A 49 13.14 -5.67 -5.10
CA ALA A 49 12.06 -4.71 -5.31
C ALA A 49 11.00 -5.34 -6.22
N GLY A 50 9.72 -5.17 -5.86
CA GLY A 50 8.66 -5.82 -6.60
C GLY A 50 7.28 -5.18 -6.43
N LEU A 51 6.38 -5.60 -7.29
CA LEU A 51 4.97 -5.27 -7.25
C LEU A 51 4.14 -6.55 -7.32
N GLY A 52 3.01 -6.55 -6.64
CA GLY A 52 2.11 -7.67 -6.69
C GLY A 52 0.73 -7.38 -6.13
N ALA A 53 -0.05 -8.42 -6.00
CA ALA A 53 -1.32 -8.37 -5.31
C ALA A 53 -1.65 -9.71 -4.67
N VAL A 54 -2.38 -9.66 -3.57
CA VAL A 54 -2.89 -10.83 -2.86
C VAL A 54 -4.39 -10.67 -2.65
N ALA A 55 -5.15 -11.67 -3.05
CA ALA A 55 -6.53 -11.84 -2.65
C ALA A 55 -6.61 -12.69 -1.38
N ARG A 56 -7.30 -12.19 -0.37
CA ARG A 56 -7.49 -12.86 0.91
C ARG A 56 -8.97 -13.10 1.21
N VAL A 57 -9.26 -14.23 1.80
CA VAL A 57 -10.62 -14.62 2.23
C VAL A 57 -10.55 -15.16 3.64
N GLY A 58 -11.52 -14.75 4.48
CA GLY A 58 -11.69 -15.29 5.83
C GLY A 58 -13.02 -14.85 6.45
N PRO A 59 -13.48 -15.47 7.55
CA PRO A 59 -14.70 -15.03 8.22
C PRO A 59 -14.47 -13.75 9.03
N SER A 60 -15.51 -12.94 9.16
CA SER A 60 -15.55 -11.87 10.15
C SER A 60 -15.69 -12.46 11.57
N PRO A 61 -15.03 -11.93 12.60
CA PRO A 61 -15.27 -12.31 13.98
C PRO A 61 -16.64 -11.85 14.46
N TYR A 62 -17.14 -10.75 13.89
CA TYR A 62 -18.36 -10.10 14.35
C TYR A 62 -19.63 -10.88 13.98
N ARG A 63 -20.66 -10.70 14.81
CA ARG A 63 -21.97 -11.30 14.62
C ARG A 63 -22.58 -10.84 13.28
N GLU A 64 -23.07 -11.78 12.49
CA GLU A 64 -23.62 -11.54 11.14
C GLU A 64 -22.63 -10.90 10.15
N GLY A 65 -21.36 -10.79 10.50
CA GLY A 65 -20.32 -10.17 9.66
C GLY A 65 -19.97 -10.95 8.39
N GLY A 66 -20.42 -12.21 8.26
CA GLY A 66 -20.22 -13.04 7.06
C GLY A 66 -18.76 -13.39 6.78
N SER A 67 -18.43 -13.53 5.51
CA SER A 67 -17.07 -13.74 5.01
C SER A 67 -16.50 -12.44 4.46
N ARG A 68 -15.18 -12.35 4.50
CA ARG A 68 -14.39 -11.21 4.04
C ARG A 68 -13.61 -11.58 2.81
N HIS A 69 -13.62 -10.69 1.86
CA HIS A 69 -12.79 -10.72 0.68
C HIS A 69 -11.99 -9.43 0.65
N ASP A 70 -10.69 -9.52 0.47
CA ASP A 70 -9.79 -8.37 0.54
C ASP A 70 -8.69 -8.52 -0.52
N VAL A 71 -8.38 -7.46 -1.23
CA VAL A 71 -7.26 -7.38 -2.16
C VAL A 71 -6.23 -6.45 -1.56
N LEU A 72 -5.03 -6.97 -1.31
CA LEU A 72 -3.90 -6.22 -0.80
C LEU A 72 -2.90 -5.99 -1.94
N PRO A 73 -2.66 -4.74 -2.32
CA PRO A 73 -1.55 -4.44 -3.21
C PRO A 73 -0.23 -4.72 -2.46
N LEU A 74 0.70 -5.36 -3.13
CA LEU A 74 2.03 -5.62 -2.61
C LEU A 74 3.01 -4.64 -3.24
N TYR A 75 3.45 -3.66 -2.47
CA TYR A 75 4.59 -2.82 -2.75
C TYR A 75 5.75 -3.37 -1.95
N LEU A 76 6.74 -3.93 -2.61
CA LEU A 76 7.79 -4.72 -1.99
C LEU A 76 9.13 -4.09 -2.28
N PHE A 77 9.86 -3.79 -1.22
CA PHE A 77 11.21 -3.30 -1.30
C PHE A 77 12.00 -3.76 -0.07
N GLU A 78 13.12 -4.42 -0.30
CA GLU A 78 14.00 -4.92 0.76
C GLU A 78 15.42 -4.38 0.52
N GLY A 79 15.64 -3.11 0.86
CA GLY A 79 16.95 -2.46 0.78
C GLY A 79 17.85 -2.79 1.97
N GLU A 80 19.05 -2.21 2.01
CA GLU A 80 19.99 -2.42 3.13
C GLU A 80 19.46 -1.84 4.45
N GLN A 81 18.96 -0.60 4.42
CA GLN A 81 18.52 0.14 5.60
C GLN A 81 17.02 0.34 5.69
N VAL A 82 16.30 0.29 4.57
CA VAL A 82 14.86 0.55 4.52
C VAL A 82 14.14 -0.62 3.88
N PHE A 83 12.88 -0.80 4.26
CA PHE A 83 12.02 -1.80 3.64
C PHE A 83 10.59 -1.28 3.48
N LEU A 84 9.90 -1.84 2.49
CA LEU A 84 8.46 -1.68 2.27
C LEU A 84 7.90 -3.07 1.99
N ASP A 85 6.95 -3.50 2.80
CA ASP A 85 6.36 -4.83 2.72
C ASP A 85 4.85 -4.74 2.91
N ALA A 86 4.12 -4.71 1.81
CA ALA A 86 2.65 -4.61 1.78
C ALA A 86 2.11 -3.44 2.62
N ASN A 87 1.70 -3.72 3.85
CA ASN A 87 1.14 -2.74 4.78
C ASN A 87 2.14 -2.22 5.81
N ARG A 88 3.44 -2.45 5.61
CA ARG A 88 4.54 -2.06 6.51
C ARG A 88 5.61 -1.29 5.77
N ALA A 89 6.13 -0.24 6.39
CA ALA A 89 7.31 0.47 5.93
C ALA A 89 8.21 0.81 7.11
N GLY A 90 9.52 0.66 6.96
CA GLY A 90 10.39 0.86 8.10
C GLY A 90 11.86 0.97 7.77
N VAL A 91 12.63 1.13 8.85
CA VAL A 91 14.10 1.17 8.83
C VAL A 91 14.67 0.02 9.64
N LYS A 92 15.74 -0.54 9.16
CA LYS A 92 16.52 -1.56 9.84
C LYS A 92 17.53 -0.88 10.76
N LEU A 93 17.32 -0.96 12.06
CA LEU A 93 18.22 -0.42 13.08
C LEU A 93 19.42 -1.32 13.28
N LEU A 94 19.22 -2.64 13.12
CA LEU A 94 20.25 -3.67 13.11
C LEU A 94 19.92 -4.63 11.97
N ASN A 95 20.88 -4.89 11.10
CA ASN A 95 20.76 -5.84 10.00
C ASN A 95 22.11 -6.55 9.79
N GLY A 96 22.36 -7.56 10.57
CA GLY A 96 23.65 -8.27 10.50
C GLY A 96 23.58 -9.67 11.10
N GLY A 97 24.26 -10.61 10.44
CA GLY A 97 24.32 -12.01 10.87
C GLY A 97 22.92 -12.62 10.99
N ASP A 98 22.64 -13.18 12.16
CA ASP A 98 21.40 -13.89 12.45
C ASP A 98 20.30 -12.95 13.02
N GLN A 99 20.60 -11.69 13.25
CA GLN A 99 19.71 -10.77 13.96
C GLN A 99 19.32 -9.57 13.10
N ARG A 100 18.06 -9.19 13.22
CA ARG A 100 17.51 -7.98 12.61
C ARG A 100 16.61 -7.27 13.61
N LEU A 101 16.77 -5.95 13.71
CA LEU A 101 15.91 -5.06 14.49
C LEU A 101 15.35 -3.97 13.58
N ASP A 102 14.04 -3.89 13.49
CA ASP A 102 13.34 -2.94 12.62
C ASP A 102 12.50 -1.99 13.45
N LEU A 103 12.52 -0.70 13.11
CA LEU A 103 11.52 0.28 13.49
C LEU A 103 10.61 0.52 12.28
N PHE A 104 9.29 0.41 12.45
CA PHE A 104 8.37 0.47 11.32
C PHE A 104 7.02 1.09 11.66
N VAL A 105 6.33 1.54 10.63
CA VAL A 105 4.92 1.91 10.66
C VAL A 105 4.13 0.83 9.93
N ALA A 106 3.01 0.41 10.50
CA ALA A 106 2.12 -0.57 9.89
C ALA A 106 0.68 -0.13 9.96
N GLN A 107 -0.11 -0.48 8.94
CA GLN A 107 -1.54 -0.33 9.06
C GLN A 107 -2.16 -1.56 9.71
N ARG A 108 -2.94 -1.32 10.77
CA ARG A 108 -3.76 -2.33 11.42
C ARG A 108 -5.09 -2.47 10.66
N ILE A 109 -5.27 -3.60 10.00
CA ILE A 109 -6.49 -3.91 9.24
C ILE A 109 -7.47 -4.63 10.16
N GLU A 110 -8.04 -3.92 11.13
CA GLU A 110 -8.98 -4.44 12.11
C GLU A 110 -10.19 -3.48 12.20
N GLY A 111 -11.33 -3.95 12.68
CA GLY A 111 -12.52 -3.12 12.83
C GLY A 111 -13.65 -3.40 11.82
N PHE A 112 -14.67 -2.59 11.78
CA PHE A 112 -15.80 -2.68 10.85
C PHE A 112 -16.22 -1.28 10.35
N PRO A 113 -16.45 -1.10 9.02
CA PRO A 113 -16.86 0.17 8.43
C PRO A 113 -18.36 0.42 8.62
N SER A 114 -18.78 1.70 8.55
CA SER A 114 -20.17 2.12 8.76
C SER A 114 -21.12 1.73 7.62
N ASP A 115 -20.60 1.64 6.40
CA ASP A 115 -21.38 1.36 5.19
C ASP A 115 -21.85 -0.09 5.07
N ARG A 116 -21.37 -0.97 5.94
CA ARG A 116 -21.64 -2.41 5.92
C ARG A 116 -21.85 -2.98 7.31
N LEU A 117 -22.43 -2.20 8.22
CA LEU A 117 -22.77 -2.70 9.53
C LEU A 117 -23.84 -3.80 9.42
N PRO A 118 -23.58 -4.98 9.95
CA PRO A 118 -24.63 -5.98 10.15
C PRO A 118 -25.77 -5.41 10.99
N ALA A 119 -26.99 -5.93 10.81
CA ALA A 119 -28.15 -5.48 11.57
C ALA A 119 -27.94 -5.59 13.08
N SER A 120 -27.24 -6.62 13.54
CA SER A 120 -26.86 -6.82 14.95
C SER A 120 -25.93 -5.75 15.54
N LEU A 121 -25.26 -4.98 14.67
CA LEU A 121 -24.32 -3.90 15.07
C LEU A 121 -24.90 -2.48 14.82
N THR A 122 -26.15 -2.37 14.39
CA THR A 122 -26.81 -1.08 14.19
C THR A 122 -26.79 -0.25 15.49
N GLY A 123 -26.44 1.03 15.37
CA GLY A 123 -26.31 1.95 16.52
C GLY A 123 -24.95 1.91 17.23
N MET A 124 -24.01 1.08 16.76
CA MET A 124 -22.63 1.14 17.22
C MET A 124 -21.82 2.18 16.45
N ALA A 125 -20.88 2.83 17.14
CA ALA A 125 -19.87 3.65 16.49
C ALA A 125 -18.93 2.76 15.67
N MET A 126 -18.40 3.31 14.55
CA MET A 126 -17.39 2.65 13.74
C MET A 126 -16.18 2.19 14.54
N ARG A 127 -15.57 1.12 14.11
CA ARG A 127 -14.26 0.66 14.59
C ARG A 127 -13.30 0.78 13.41
N ASP A 128 -12.60 1.91 13.37
CA ASP A 128 -11.69 2.25 12.27
C ASP A 128 -10.41 1.42 12.33
N SER A 129 -9.82 1.23 11.17
CA SER A 129 -8.44 0.72 11.04
C SER A 129 -7.47 1.69 11.73
N GLY A 130 -6.42 1.16 12.35
CA GLY A 130 -5.39 1.94 13.04
C GLY A 130 -4.09 2.05 12.26
N ILE A 131 -3.22 2.96 12.71
CA ILE A 131 -1.81 3.03 12.29
C ILE A 131 -0.97 2.73 13.52
N ASP A 132 -0.15 1.69 13.43
CA ASP A 132 0.75 1.28 14.49
C ASP A 132 2.17 1.74 14.20
N LEU A 133 2.87 2.22 15.24
CA LEU A 133 4.32 2.29 15.30
C LEU A 133 4.81 0.99 15.92
N GLY A 134 5.75 0.31 15.25
CA GLY A 134 6.23 -1.00 15.66
C GLY A 134 7.74 -1.08 15.81
N LEU A 135 8.17 -1.92 16.75
CA LEU A 135 9.55 -2.38 16.88
C LEU A 135 9.54 -3.89 16.75
N SER A 136 10.33 -4.44 15.82
CA SER A 136 10.41 -5.87 15.54
C SER A 136 11.85 -6.36 15.67
N TRP A 137 12.07 -7.36 16.50
CA TRP A 137 13.32 -8.09 16.60
C TRP A 137 13.13 -9.48 16.01
N ARG A 138 14.05 -9.89 15.13
CA ARG A 138 14.06 -11.21 14.50
C ARG A 138 15.42 -11.87 14.71
N TYR A 139 15.37 -13.14 15.10
CA TYR A 139 16.53 -14.00 15.23
C TYR A 139 16.37 -15.22 14.34
N ARG A 140 17.29 -15.40 13.38
CA ARG A 140 17.25 -16.46 12.37
C ARG A 140 18.32 -17.47 12.65
N GLN A 141 17.93 -18.75 12.67
CA GLN A 141 18.81 -19.88 12.87
C GLN A 141 18.45 -21.03 11.94
N PRO A 142 19.33 -22.04 11.73
CA PRO A 142 18.99 -23.23 10.93
C PRO A 142 17.79 -24.00 11.44
N TRP A 143 17.48 -23.94 12.73
CA TRP A 143 16.30 -24.55 13.33
C TRP A 143 15.03 -23.73 13.23
N GLY A 144 15.09 -22.50 12.71
CA GLY A 144 13.93 -21.63 12.48
C GLY A 144 14.18 -20.18 12.87
N ASN A 145 13.12 -19.37 12.73
CA ASN A 145 13.12 -17.95 13.03
C ASN A 145 12.27 -17.68 14.27
N VAL A 146 12.81 -16.91 15.21
CA VAL A 146 12.07 -16.35 16.35
C VAL A 146 11.88 -14.88 16.10
N GLN A 147 10.68 -14.36 16.39
CA GLN A 147 10.34 -12.97 16.22
C GLN A 147 9.62 -12.43 17.47
N ALA A 148 9.95 -11.21 17.87
CA ALA A 148 9.23 -10.44 18.86
C ALA A 148 8.90 -9.07 18.28
N GLU A 149 7.62 -8.68 18.31
CA GLU A 149 7.17 -7.38 17.83
C GLU A 149 6.37 -6.65 18.91
N PHE A 150 6.70 -5.40 19.14
CA PHE A 150 5.88 -4.49 19.92
C PHE A 150 5.20 -3.48 18.99
N LEU A 151 3.91 -3.30 19.15
CA LEU A 151 3.07 -2.42 18.33
C LEU A 151 2.30 -1.47 19.25
N HIS A 152 2.34 -0.17 18.93
CA HIS A 152 1.59 0.88 19.59
C HIS A 152 0.73 1.63 18.59
N ASP A 153 -0.55 1.83 18.88
CA ASP A 153 -1.43 2.62 18.02
C ASP A 153 -1.05 4.12 18.04
N ALA A 154 -0.26 4.51 17.05
CA ALA A 154 0.17 5.90 16.83
C ALA A 154 -0.92 6.78 16.18
N GLY A 155 -1.96 6.16 15.60
CA GLY A 155 -3.10 6.85 14.96
C GLY A 155 -4.15 7.39 15.95
N ASN A 156 -3.99 7.14 17.25
CA ASN A 156 -5.00 7.47 18.30
C ASN A 156 -6.39 6.83 18.06
N THR A 157 -6.45 5.72 17.35
CA THR A 157 -7.70 5.00 17.07
C THR A 157 -8.16 4.22 18.29
N SER A 158 -7.37 3.27 18.77
CA SER A 158 -7.61 2.45 19.95
C SER A 158 -6.79 2.92 21.17
N LYS A 159 -5.66 3.57 20.93
CA LYS A 159 -4.62 3.93 21.91
C LYS A 159 -4.05 2.71 22.63
N GLY A 160 -4.13 1.54 22.01
CA GLY A 160 -3.75 0.28 22.59
C GLY A 160 -2.37 -0.19 22.17
N ASN A 161 -1.92 -1.28 22.82
CA ASN A 161 -0.64 -1.92 22.57
C ASN A 161 -0.83 -3.41 22.32
N GLU A 162 0.12 -3.97 21.55
CA GLU A 162 0.18 -5.40 21.26
C GLU A 162 1.62 -5.86 21.26
N LEU A 163 1.92 -6.98 21.96
CA LEU A 163 3.18 -7.69 21.85
C LEU A 163 2.94 -9.02 21.16
N ARG A 164 3.62 -9.25 20.03
CA ARG A 164 3.58 -10.50 19.28
C ARG A 164 4.87 -11.27 19.46
N LEU A 165 4.74 -12.55 19.74
CA LEU A 165 5.83 -13.50 19.77
C LEU A 165 5.56 -14.55 18.71
N GLY A 166 6.52 -14.83 17.86
CA GLY A 166 6.36 -15.75 16.75
C GLY A 166 7.54 -16.69 16.57
N TYR A 167 7.23 -17.87 16.05
CA TYR A 167 8.19 -18.82 15.55
C TYR A 167 7.79 -19.26 14.14
N SER A 168 8.74 -19.38 13.23
CA SER A 168 8.53 -19.96 11.90
C SER A 168 9.72 -20.80 11.48
N TYR A 169 9.48 -21.76 10.59
CA TYR A 169 10.52 -22.56 9.97
C TYR A 169 10.46 -22.39 8.45
N ASP A 170 11.58 -21.99 7.83
CA ASP A 170 11.65 -21.78 6.38
C ASP A 170 12.19 -23.03 5.68
N TRP A 171 11.29 -23.81 5.13
CA TRP A 171 11.64 -24.94 4.28
C TRP A 171 11.77 -24.51 2.83
N ARG A 172 12.85 -24.90 2.15
CA ARG A 172 13.09 -24.60 0.73
C ARG A 172 13.47 -25.85 -0.03
N SER A 173 12.87 -26.06 -1.20
CA SER A 173 13.20 -27.15 -2.11
C SER A 173 12.89 -26.73 -3.54
N GLY A 174 13.95 -26.54 -4.36
CA GLY A 174 13.80 -26.01 -5.70
C GLY A 174 13.05 -24.68 -5.71
N PRO A 175 12.00 -24.53 -6.52
CA PRO A 175 11.21 -23.30 -6.60
C PRO A 175 10.24 -23.10 -5.42
N TRP A 176 10.09 -24.08 -4.54
CA TRP A 176 9.16 -24.04 -3.41
C TRP A 176 9.78 -23.46 -2.17
N ARG A 177 9.05 -22.61 -1.49
CA ARG A 177 9.32 -22.13 -0.13
C ARG A 177 8.05 -22.34 0.69
N LEU A 178 8.18 -22.97 1.86
CA LEU A 178 7.07 -23.20 2.80
C LEU A 178 7.51 -22.75 4.18
N SER A 179 6.66 -21.99 4.86
CA SER A 179 6.91 -21.43 6.19
C SER A 179 5.75 -21.74 7.13
N PRO A 180 5.74 -22.91 7.80
CA PRO A 180 4.85 -23.11 8.94
C PRO A 180 5.23 -22.13 10.05
N SER A 181 4.21 -21.59 10.73
CA SER A 181 4.39 -20.57 11.75
C SER A 181 3.41 -20.71 12.91
N LEU A 182 3.83 -20.28 14.07
CA LEU A 182 3.00 -20.13 15.27
C LEU A 182 3.28 -18.74 15.85
N SER A 183 2.23 -17.97 16.14
CA SER A 183 2.37 -16.68 16.81
C SER A 183 1.35 -16.50 17.93
N VAL A 184 1.76 -15.75 18.95
CA VAL A 184 0.94 -15.38 20.10
C VAL A 184 0.95 -13.86 20.21
N ALA A 185 -0.23 -13.25 20.26
CA ALA A 185 -0.42 -11.81 20.37
C ALA A 185 -1.05 -11.47 21.74
N LEU A 186 -0.25 -10.83 22.60
CA LEU A 186 -0.70 -10.28 23.88
C LEU A 186 -1.23 -8.87 23.63
N ARG A 187 -2.50 -8.67 23.83
CA ARG A 187 -3.24 -7.44 23.51
C ARG A 187 -3.69 -6.77 24.81
N ASP A 188 -3.48 -5.47 24.93
CA ASP A 188 -3.93 -4.73 26.09
C ASP A 188 -5.45 -4.49 26.09
N ALA A 189 -5.96 -4.00 27.24
CA ALA A 189 -7.36 -3.75 27.41
C ALA A 189 -7.90 -2.65 26.47
N ARG A 190 -7.09 -1.63 26.15
CA ARG A 190 -7.51 -0.52 25.28
C ARG A 190 -7.79 -1.02 23.87
N LEU A 191 -6.86 -1.82 23.34
CA LEU A 191 -6.97 -2.42 22.01
C LEU A 191 -8.20 -3.30 21.89
N ASN A 192 -8.39 -4.24 22.82
CA ASN A 192 -9.51 -5.18 22.77
C ASN A 192 -10.85 -4.50 23.03
N ASN A 193 -10.92 -3.55 23.98
CA ASN A 193 -12.15 -2.81 24.28
C ASN A 193 -12.57 -1.93 23.10
N TYR A 194 -11.62 -1.39 22.35
CA TYR A 194 -11.95 -0.61 21.15
C TYR A 194 -12.58 -1.50 20.08
N TYR A 195 -11.92 -2.61 19.69
CA TYR A 195 -12.39 -3.43 18.59
C TYR A 195 -13.55 -4.36 18.95
N TYR A 196 -13.57 -4.90 20.15
CA TYR A 196 -14.51 -5.94 20.56
C TYR A 196 -15.42 -5.56 21.74
N GLY A 197 -15.27 -4.36 22.27
CA GLY A 197 -16.12 -3.87 23.36
C GLY A 197 -17.44 -3.28 22.87
N VAL A 198 -18.41 -3.22 23.76
CA VAL A 198 -19.67 -2.49 23.63
C VAL A 198 -19.69 -1.40 24.69
N ARG A 199 -19.68 -0.14 24.29
CA ARG A 199 -19.75 1.00 25.19
C ARG A 199 -21.15 1.09 25.81
N GLY A 200 -21.29 1.76 26.98
CA GLY A 200 -22.61 1.96 27.59
C GLY A 200 -23.61 2.66 26.63
N SER A 201 -23.15 3.63 25.83
CA SER A 201 -23.95 4.34 24.84
C SER A 201 -24.34 3.49 23.61
N GLU A 202 -23.71 2.32 23.43
CA GLU A 202 -23.93 1.38 22.34
C GLU A 202 -24.77 0.17 22.80
N ALA A 203 -25.06 0.08 24.09
CA ALA A 203 -25.84 -1.02 24.64
C ALA A 203 -27.28 -1.02 24.10
N ALA A 204 -27.79 -2.20 23.79
CA ALA A 204 -29.13 -2.42 23.27
C ALA A 204 -29.67 -3.79 23.75
N ALA A 205 -30.94 -4.07 23.47
CA ALA A 205 -31.52 -5.39 23.75
C ALA A 205 -30.70 -6.50 23.05
N GLY A 206 -30.27 -7.50 23.81
CA GLY A 206 -29.39 -8.57 23.32
C GLY A 206 -27.92 -8.20 23.10
N ARG A 207 -27.53 -6.95 23.37
CA ARG A 207 -26.18 -6.43 23.28
C ARG A 207 -25.84 -5.56 24.48
N PRO A 208 -25.60 -6.14 25.66
CA PRO A 208 -25.23 -5.38 26.88
C PRO A 208 -23.86 -4.73 26.71
N ALA A 209 -23.60 -3.69 27.51
CA ALA A 209 -22.26 -3.11 27.63
C ALA A 209 -21.24 -4.19 28.03
N TYR A 210 -20.08 -4.18 27.38
CA TYR A 210 -19.07 -5.20 27.58
C TYR A 210 -17.66 -4.67 27.31
N ALA A 211 -16.71 -5.05 28.16
CA ALA A 211 -15.30 -4.70 28.02
C ALA A 211 -14.44 -5.99 28.15
N PRO A 212 -13.91 -6.52 27.04
CA PRO A 212 -13.11 -7.75 27.05
C PRO A 212 -11.87 -7.67 27.95
N GLY A 213 -11.28 -6.46 28.08
CA GLY A 213 -10.00 -6.29 28.76
C GLY A 213 -8.81 -6.86 27.96
N ALA A 214 -7.69 -7.05 28.66
CA ALA A 214 -6.50 -7.66 28.04
C ALA A 214 -6.75 -9.13 27.75
N GLY A 215 -6.11 -9.63 26.65
CA GLY A 215 -6.28 -11.01 26.21
C GLY A 215 -5.18 -11.49 25.29
N ILE A 216 -5.23 -12.76 24.92
CA ILE A 216 -4.22 -13.44 24.13
C ILE A 216 -4.87 -14.10 22.91
N ASN A 217 -4.44 -13.68 21.70
CA ASN A 217 -4.80 -14.37 20.46
C ASN A 217 -3.65 -15.28 20.02
N THR A 218 -3.97 -16.44 19.47
CA THR A 218 -2.97 -17.39 18.93
C THR A 218 -3.26 -17.65 17.47
N THR A 219 -2.23 -17.57 16.62
CA THR A 219 -2.35 -17.83 15.19
C THR A 219 -1.41 -18.96 14.78
N LEU A 220 -1.95 -19.96 14.09
CA LEU A 220 -1.20 -20.98 13.37
C LEU A 220 -1.29 -20.68 11.88
N GLY A 221 -0.17 -20.69 11.18
CA GLY A 221 -0.07 -20.37 9.76
C GLY A 221 0.78 -21.37 8.98
N LEU A 222 0.47 -21.53 7.71
CA LEU A 222 1.30 -22.18 6.70
C LEU A 222 1.34 -21.28 5.49
N TYR A 223 2.48 -20.68 5.24
CA TYR A 223 2.70 -19.74 4.14
C TYR A 223 3.63 -20.37 3.13
N GLY A 224 3.39 -20.08 1.86
CA GLY A 224 4.20 -20.64 0.79
C GLY A 224 4.34 -19.70 -0.38
N SER A 225 5.44 -19.88 -1.08
CA SER A 225 5.66 -19.28 -2.38
C SER A 225 6.25 -20.28 -3.36
N TYR A 226 5.99 -20.05 -4.65
CA TYR A 226 6.51 -20.81 -5.76
C TYR A 226 7.12 -19.87 -6.78
N ASP A 227 8.41 -20.00 -7.04
CA ASP A 227 9.11 -19.21 -8.06
C ASP A 227 8.75 -19.77 -9.45
N LEU A 228 7.76 -19.14 -10.11
CA LEU A 228 7.29 -19.53 -11.45
C LEU A 228 8.35 -19.22 -12.51
N SER A 229 9.15 -18.18 -12.27
CA SER A 229 10.32 -17.79 -13.07
C SER A 229 11.28 -16.99 -12.19
N GLN A 230 12.39 -16.50 -12.76
CA GLN A 230 13.32 -15.61 -12.05
C GLN A 230 12.65 -14.33 -11.52
N ARG A 231 11.49 -13.94 -12.07
CA ARG A 231 10.81 -12.68 -11.77
C ARG A 231 9.39 -12.84 -11.22
N TRP A 232 8.72 -13.92 -11.53
CA TRP A 232 7.36 -14.16 -11.06
C TRP A 232 7.34 -15.15 -9.91
N ARG A 233 6.72 -14.74 -8.83
CA ARG A 233 6.49 -15.56 -7.65
C ARG A 233 5.00 -15.65 -7.37
N LEU A 234 4.49 -16.86 -7.27
CA LEU A 234 3.15 -17.14 -6.78
C LEU A 234 3.17 -17.24 -5.25
N LEU A 235 2.12 -16.79 -4.62
CA LEU A 235 1.99 -16.70 -3.16
C LEU A 235 0.71 -17.42 -2.74
N ALA A 236 0.76 -18.21 -1.67
CA ALA A 236 -0.41 -18.82 -1.07
C ALA A 236 -0.20 -18.97 0.45
N GLY A 237 -1.28 -18.96 1.20
CA GLY A 237 -1.21 -19.22 2.63
C GLY A 237 -2.54 -19.59 3.23
N LEU A 238 -2.43 -20.34 4.31
CA LEU A 238 -3.51 -20.76 5.17
C LEU A 238 -3.20 -20.33 6.59
N SER A 239 -4.18 -19.85 7.32
CA SER A 239 -4.02 -19.52 8.73
C SER A 239 -5.27 -19.82 9.55
N ALA A 240 -5.11 -19.93 10.85
CA ALA A 240 -6.20 -20.02 11.80
C ALA A 240 -5.84 -19.22 13.06
N THR A 241 -6.60 -18.15 13.32
CA THR A 241 -6.44 -17.33 14.53
C THR A 241 -7.50 -17.73 15.56
N VAL A 242 -7.06 -18.12 16.74
CA VAL A 242 -7.92 -18.36 17.91
C VAL A 242 -7.96 -17.11 18.76
N LEU A 243 -9.11 -16.51 18.87
CA LEU A 243 -9.32 -15.32 19.71
C LEU A 243 -9.40 -15.71 21.19
N ASP A 244 -8.95 -14.79 22.05
CA ASP A 244 -9.12 -14.90 23.52
C ASP A 244 -10.58 -15.16 23.91
N GLY A 245 -10.78 -15.95 24.96
CA GLY A 245 -12.13 -16.25 25.48
C GLY A 245 -12.94 -15.01 25.79
N LYS A 246 -12.33 -14.00 26.41
CA LYS A 246 -13.00 -12.73 26.73
C LYS A 246 -13.43 -11.95 25.48
N ILE A 247 -12.67 -12.05 24.38
CA ILE A 247 -13.08 -11.46 23.09
C ILE A 247 -14.28 -12.26 22.55
N LYS A 248 -14.24 -13.58 22.60
CA LYS A 248 -15.34 -14.44 22.12
C LYS A 248 -16.64 -14.21 22.91
N ASP A 249 -16.54 -13.92 24.20
CA ASP A 249 -17.70 -13.69 25.08
C ASP A 249 -18.36 -12.33 24.84
N SER A 250 -17.74 -11.46 24.04
CA SER A 250 -18.35 -10.19 23.65
C SER A 250 -19.66 -10.43 22.88
N PRO A 251 -20.74 -9.67 23.20
CA PRO A 251 -22.04 -9.81 22.53
C PRO A 251 -22.00 -9.51 21.04
N ILE A 252 -20.95 -8.83 20.54
CA ILE A 252 -20.76 -8.53 19.13
C ILE A 252 -19.88 -9.54 18.39
N VAL A 253 -19.28 -10.50 19.09
CA VAL A 253 -18.40 -11.52 18.51
C VAL A 253 -19.13 -12.86 18.38
N GLN A 254 -19.09 -13.43 17.18
CA GLN A 254 -19.73 -14.72 16.91
C GLN A 254 -18.71 -15.85 16.82
N LYS A 255 -17.53 -15.61 16.23
CA LYS A 255 -16.54 -16.65 15.92
C LYS A 255 -15.31 -16.50 16.81
N ARG A 256 -14.87 -17.61 17.41
CA ARG A 256 -13.62 -17.70 18.17
C ARG A 256 -12.44 -18.06 17.28
N VAL A 257 -12.66 -18.92 16.28
CA VAL A 257 -11.62 -19.34 15.34
C VAL A 257 -11.85 -18.67 14.00
N LEU A 258 -10.84 -18.01 13.50
CA LEU A 258 -10.85 -17.26 12.25
C LEU A 258 -9.88 -17.91 11.26
N PRO A 259 -10.35 -18.86 10.41
CA PRO A 259 -9.53 -19.36 9.32
C PRO A 259 -9.32 -18.27 8.28
N GLY A 260 -8.13 -18.20 7.69
CA GLY A 260 -7.77 -17.31 6.62
C GLY A 260 -7.11 -18.06 5.48
N VAL A 261 -7.42 -17.66 4.27
CA VAL A 261 -6.78 -18.15 3.04
C VAL A 261 -6.38 -16.95 2.21
N TYR A 262 -5.19 -17.01 1.61
CA TYR A 262 -4.82 -16.06 0.59
C TYR A 262 -4.13 -16.71 -0.60
N VAL A 263 -4.24 -16.08 -1.75
CA VAL A 263 -3.49 -16.39 -2.96
C VAL A 263 -3.10 -15.09 -3.65
N GLY A 264 -1.97 -15.09 -4.33
CA GLY A 264 -1.49 -13.91 -5.02
C GLY A 264 -0.30 -14.17 -5.90
N ALA A 265 0.23 -13.09 -6.47
CA ALA A 265 1.45 -13.11 -7.25
C ALA A 265 2.22 -11.82 -7.04
N ALA A 266 3.53 -11.91 -7.12
CA ALA A 266 4.44 -10.79 -7.12
C ALA A 266 5.41 -10.88 -8.29
N TYR A 267 5.71 -9.73 -8.89
CA TYR A 267 6.74 -9.56 -9.90
C TYR A 267 7.94 -8.88 -9.24
N ASP A 268 9.10 -9.51 -9.32
CA ASP A 268 10.38 -8.98 -8.82
C ASP A 268 11.12 -8.27 -9.94
N PHE A 269 11.39 -7.00 -9.81
CA PHE A 269 12.11 -6.20 -10.80
C PHE A 269 13.59 -6.54 -10.84
N GLY A 270 14.18 -6.87 -9.68
CA GLY A 270 15.58 -7.24 -9.57
C GLY A 270 15.87 -8.67 -10.03
N GLY A 271 14.88 -9.56 -9.99
CA GLY A 271 15.08 -10.99 -10.19
C GLY A 271 16.09 -11.57 -9.18
N HIS A 272 16.91 -12.53 -9.62
CA HIS A 272 17.96 -13.13 -8.78
C HIS A 272 19.26 -12.32 -8.81
N GLU A 273 19.46 -11.48 -9.83
CA GLU A 273 20.63 -10.60 -10.00
C GLU A 273 20.12 -9.18 -10.31
N PRO A 274 19.76 -8.39 -9.29
CA PRO A 274 19.25 -7.04 -9.50
C PRO A 274 20.33 -6.10 -10.02
N GLU A 275 19.97 -5.29 -11.01
CA GLU A 275 20.80 -4.17 -11.47
C GLU A 275 20.61 -2.98 -10.52
N TRP A 276 21.26 -3.05 -9.36
CA TRP A 276 21.19 -1.98 -8.37
C TRP A 276 21.88 -0.73 -8.89
N ALA A 277 21.33 0.40 -8.49
CA ALA A 277 21.93 1.68 -8.76
C ALA A 277 23.35 1.74 -8.16
N LYS A 278 24.28 2.31 -8.92
CA LYS A 278 25.67 2.46 -8.50
C LYS A 278 25.77 3.35 -7.26
N GLU A 279 26.84 3.14 -6.47
CA GLU A 279 27.20 4.10 -5.45
C GLU A 279 27.36 5.49 -6.07
N GLY A 280 26.65 6.49 -5.50
CA GLY A 280 26.59 7.85 -6.09
C GLY A 280 25.44 8.11 -7.05
N SER A 281 24.52 7.15 -7.29
CA SER A 281 23.29 7.40 -8.05
C SER A 281 22.51 8.59 -7.48
N PRO A 282 21.86 9.40 -8.35
CA PRO A 282 21.34 10.69 -7.95
C PRO A 282 20.26 10.61 -6.89
N THR A 283 20.28 11.58 -5.99
CA THR A 283 19.15 11.92 -5.13
C THR A 283 18.38 13.03 -5.82
N TRP A 284 17.06 12.89 -5.91
CA TRP A 284 16.18 13.81 -6.60
C TRP A 284 15.44 14.69 -5.60
N PHE A 285 15.32 15.97 -5.91
CA PHE A 285 14.49 16.90 -5.17
C PHE A 285 13.45 17.51 -6.11
N LYS A 286 12.17 17.37 -5.77
CA LYS A 286 11.05 17.84 -6.58
C LYS A 286 10.19 18.82 -5.80
N LEU A 287 9.86 19.94 -6.48
CA LEU A 287 8.84 20.88 -6.04
C LEU A 287 7.64 20.80 -6.98
N LEU A 288 6.45 20.71 -6.43
CA LEU A 288 5.23 20.58 -7.21
C LEU A 288 4.13 21.56 -6.76
N TYR A 289 3.30 21.94 -7.72
CA TYR A 289 2.08 22.70 -7.51
C TYR A 289 0.98 22.19 -8.44
N GLY A 290 -0.23 21.97 -7.92
CA GLY A 290 -1.33 21.44 -8.70
C GLY A 290 -2.71 21.91 -8.26
N LYS A 291 -3.69 21.63 -9.10
CA LYS A 291 -5.10 21.93 -8.85
C LYS A 291 -5.94 20.66 -8.98
N ALA A 292 -7.01 20.57 -8.20
CA ALA A 292 -7.97 19.50 -8.30
C ALA A 292 -8.60 19.47 -9.69
N THR A 293 -8.94 18.28 -10.17
CA THR A 293 -9.68 18.10 -11.43
C THR A 293 -11.17 18.29 -11.23
N ASP A 294 -11.89 18.54 -12.32
CA ASP A 294 -13.36 18.56 -12.33
C ASP A 294 -13.94 17.17 -12.04
N ASP A 295 -15.17 17.13 -11.52
CA ASP A 295 -15.92 15.91 -11.31
C ASP A 295 -16.07 15.14 -12.65
N GLY A 296 -15.80 13.85 -12.63
CA GLY A 296 -15.81 13.01 -13.83
C GLY A 296 -14.49 12.94 -14.62
N CYS A 297 -13.48 13.75 -14.28
CA CYS A 297 -12.10 13.59 -14.75
C CYS A 297 -11.41 12.45 -13.99
N HIS A 298 -11.67 11.21 -14.37
CA HIS A 298 -11.00 10.05 -13.78
C HIS A 298 -9.61 9.87 -14.37
N LEU A 299 -8.71 9.23 -13.61
CA LEU A 299 -7.31 9.02 -13.98
C LEU A 299 -7.12 8.55 -15.42
N LEU A 300 -7.91 7.55 -15.87
CA LEU A 300 -7.81 7.02 -17.23
C LEU A 300 -8.07 8.09 -18.29
N LYS A 301 -9.08 8.96 -18.10
CA LYS A 301 -9.37 10.06 -19.00
C LYS A 301 -8.25 11.10 -19.03
N ILE A 302 -7.59 11.32 -17.89
CA ILE A 302 -6.48 12.25 -17.76
C ILE A 302 -5.26 11.73 -18.51
N VAL A 303 -4.84 10.49 -18.26
CA VAL A 303 -3.64 9.91 -18.91
C VAL A 303 -3.83 9.69 -20.41
N THR A 304 -5.08 9.60 -20.88
CA THR A 304 -5.42 9.56 -22.31
C THR A 304 -5.72 10.95 -22.90
N ALA A 305 -5.44 12.02 -22.15
CA ALA A 305 -5.68 13.41 -22.54
C ALA A 305 -7.14 13.75 -22.93
N GLN A 306 -8.11 12.95 -22.49
CA GLN A 306 -9.53 13.18 -22.75
C GLN A 306 -10.15 14.19 -21.76
N CYS A 307 -9.48 14.45 -20.62
CA CYS A 307 -9.90 15.41 -19.63
C CYS A 307 -8.66 16.00 -18.91
N LEU A 308 -8.39 17.28 -19.15
CA LEU A 308 -7.31 18.04 -18.50
C LEU A 308 -7.84 19.30 -17.80
N SER A 309 -9.16 19.36 -17.53
CA SER A 309 -9.77 20.48 -16.86
C SER A 309 -9.56 20.44 -15.35
N THR A 310 -9.38 21.61 -14.76
CA THR A 310 -9.26 21.77 -13.30
C THR A 310 -10.57 22.27 -12.72
N ALA A 311 -10.88 21.83 -11.49
CA ALA A 311 -12.14 22.14 -10.81
C ALA A 311 -12.32 23.66 -10.65
N SER A 312 -13.39 24.19 -11.28
CA SER A 312 -13.76 25.60 -11.20
C SER A 312 -14.53 25.90 -9.92
N VAL A 313 -15.36 24.95 -9.43
CA VAL A 313 -16.24 25.13 -8.26
C VAL A 313 -15.46 25.01 -6.96
N ASN A 314 -14.68 23.94 -6.80
CA ASN A 314 -13.93 23.69 -5.57
C ASN A 314 -12.59 24.44 -5.57
N ALA A 315 -11.92 24.50 -6.71
CA ALA A 315 -10.65 25.18 -6.97
C ALA A 315 -9.58 24.93 -5.88
N THR A 316 -9.63 23.77 -5.21
CA THR A 316 -8.63 23.37 -4.21
C THR A 316 -7.30 23.08 -4.91
N SER A 317 -6.20 23.26 -4.19
CA SER A 317 -4.87 23.11 -4.77
C SER A 317 -3.94 22.36 -3.83
N ILE A 318 -2.86 21.85 -4.39
CA ILE A 318 -1.76 21.21 -3.66
C ILE A 318 -0.44 21.93 -3.94
N ALA A 319 0.41 21.97 -2.93
CA ALA A 319 1.81 22.33 -3.06
C ALA A 319 2.64 21.33 -2.26
N GLY A 320 3.74 20.84 -2.82
CA GLY A 320 4.46 19.78 -2.16
C GLY A 320 5.93 19.70 -2.54
N VAL A 321 6.64 18.91 -1.73
CA VAL A 321 8.02 18.53 -1.94
C VAL A 321 8.13 17.02 -1.95
N GLN A 322 8.99 16.48 -2.82
CA GLN A 322 9.31 15.05 -2.85
C GLN A 322 10.82 14.90 -2.90
N VAL A 323 11.33 13.93 -2.15
CA VAL A 323 12.72 13.49 -2.20
C VAL A 323 12.75 12.06 -2.72
N GLY A 324 13.56 11.82 -3.74
CA GLY A 324 13.69 10.52 -4.38
C GLY A 324 15.11 10.01 -4.38
N LYS A 325 15.29 8.71 -4.33
CA LYS A 325 16.58 8.04 -4.52
C LYS A 325 16.43 6.99 -5.59
N THR A 326 17.26 7.07 -6.63
CA THR A 326 17.36 6.01 -7.64
C THR A 326 17.94 4.76 -6.98
N PHE A 327 17.31 3.61 -7.17
CA PHE A 327 17.74 2.35 -6.59
C PHE A 327 17.91 1.22 -7.62
N LEU A 328 17.33 1.35 -8.81
CA LEU A 328 17.57 0.46 -9.96
C LEU A 328 17.76 1.31 -11.22
N GLU A 329 18.71 0.94 -12.06
CA GLU A 329 19.01 1.62 -13.34
C GLU A 329 19.05 0.62 -14.49
N ASN A 330 18.57 1.04 -15.67
CA ASN A 330 18.61 0.27 -16.92
C ASN A 330 18.09 -1.17 -16.78
N VAL A 331 16.96 -1.32 -16.09
CA VAL A 331 16.41 -2.63 -15.74
C VAL A 331 16.24 -3.52 -16.97
N ASN A 332 16.95 -4.67 -16.98
CA ASN A 332 16.99 -5.63 -18.08
C ASN A 332 17.55 -5.06 -19.40
N GLY A 333 18.47 -4.11 -19.34
CA GLY A 333 19.03 -3.44 -20.50
C GLY A 333 18.04 -2.48 -21.20
N TRP A 334 16.92 -2.18 -20.53
CA TRP A 334 15.95 -1.18 -20.99
C TRP A 334 16.28 0.18 -20.35
N PRO A 335 16.02 1.29 -21.02
CA PRO A 335 16.16 2.63 -20.45
C PRO A 335 15.01 2.89 -19.43
N LEU A 336 15.00 2.08 -18.38
CA LEU A 336 13.98 2.03 -17.37
C LEU A 336 14.64 2.07 -15.99
N ASP A 337 14.47 3.18 -15.28
CA ASP A 337 15.03 3.41 -13.96
C ASP A 337 13.93 3.41 -12.90
N PHE A 338 14.27 2.99 -11.69
CA PHE A 338 13.35 3.04 -10.56
C PHE A 338 13.87 3.96 -9.47
N VAL A 339 12.99 4.83 -9.00
CA VAL A 339 13.25 5.81 -7.95
C VAL A 339 12.24 5.61 -6.82
N GLY A 340 12.72 5.47 -5.59
CA GLY A 340 11.87 5.49 -4.40
C GLY A 340 11.68 6.92 -3.92
N TYR A 341 10.44 7.34 -3.67
CA TYR A 341 10.09 8.70 -3.24
C TYR A 341 9.42 8.72 -1.87
N VAL A 342 9.78 9.74 -1.12
CA VAL A 342 9.00 10.25 0.02
C VAL A 342 8.53 11.65 -0.34
N GLY A 343 7.21 11.89 -0.25
CA GLY A 343 6.59 13.16 -0.58
C GLY A 343 5.79 13.74 0.59
N LEU A 344 5.86 15.05 0.77
CA LEU A 344 5.00 15.81 1.67
C LEU A 344 4.23 16.84 0.87
N THR A 345 2.90 16.74 0.88
CA THR A 345 1.99 17.59 0.12
C THR A 345 1.04 18.32 1.07
N HIS A 346 0.97 19.63 0.94
CA HIS A 346 0.00 20.48 1.63
C HIS A 346 -1.22 20.70 0.74
N HIS A 347 -2.41 20.45 1.27
CA HIS A 347 -3.70 20.72 0.65
C HIS A 347 -4.22 22.09 1.07
N HIS A 348 -4.42 22.96 0.10
CA HIS A 348 -5.05 24.25 0.29
C HIS A 348 -6.52 24.16 -0.08
N GLU A 349 -7.40 24.06 0.90
CA GLU A 349 -8.81 23.74 0.77
C GLU A 349 -9.73 24.95 0.64
N ARG A 350 -9.15 26.15 0.52
CA ARG A 350 -9.87 27.43 0.24
C ARG A 350 -11.02 27.75 1.20
N GLY A 351 -10.93 27.30 2.44
CA GLY A 351 -11.97 27.52 3.45
C GLY A 351 -13.15 26.53 3.39
N LEU A 352 -13.20 25.63 2.39
CA LEU A 352 -14.22 24.57 2.30
C LEU A 352 -14.06 23.54 3.42
N GLN A 353 -12.82 23.32 3.84
CA GLN A 353 -12.46 22.63 5.09
C GLN A 353 -11.11 23.15 5.59
N ARG A 354 -10.65 22.66 6.76
CA ARG A 354 -9.30 22.98 7.24
C ARG A 354 -8.26 22.36 6.33
N ASN A 355 -7.21 23.11 6.00
CA ASN A 355 -6.05 22.61 5.28
C ASN A 355 -5.48 21.36 5.98
N GLY A 356 -4.86 20.49 5.21
CA GLY A 356 -4.24 19.26 5.70
C GLY A 356 -2.92 18.97 5.00
N VAL A 357 -2.19 17.99 5.53
CA VAL A 357 -0.98 17.47 4.91
C VAL A 357 -1.18 16.01 4.51
N GLN A 358 -0.47 15.61 3.49
CA GLN A 358 -0.44 14.27 2.93
C GLN A 358 1.01 13.82 2.85
N LEU A 359 1.28 12.63 3.30
CA LEU A 359 2.56 11.94 3.18
C LEU A 359 2.42 10.82 2.14
N ASP A 360 3.28 10.82 1.14
CA ASP A 360 3.30 9.82 0.08
C ASP A 360 4.59 9.01 0.15
N LEU A 361 4.48 7.69 0.07
CA LEU A 361 5.59 6.77 -0.06
C LEU A 361 5.34 5.89 -1.28
N PHE A 362 6.18 5.98 -2.29
CA PHE A 362 5.95 5.30 -3.56
C PHE A 362 7.24 5.00 -4.32
N MET A 363 7.18 3.99 -5.16
CA MET A 363 8.20 3.68 -6.16
C MET A 363 7.72 4.20 -7.51
N LYS A 364 8.63 4.74 -8.31
CA LYS A 364 8.34 5.28 -9.64
C LYS A 364 9.30 4.71 -10.66
N ALA A 365 8.72 4.13 -11.70
CA ALA A 365 9.44 3.72 -12.89
C ALA A 365 9.51 4.88 -13.89
N PHE A 366 10.70 5.21 -14.37
CA PHE A 366 10.93 6.19 -15.43
C PHE A 366 11.45 5.50 -16.68
N TYR A 367 10.73 5.64 -17.77
CA TYR A 367 11.18 5.24 -19.10
C TYR A 367 11.72 6.44 -19.86
N SER A 368 12.95 6.35 -20.35
CA SER A 368 13.65 7.45 -21.06
C SER A 368 14.04 7.11 -22.50
N GLY A 369 13.66 5.94 -23.02
CA GLY A 369 14.07 5.43 -24.34
C GLY A 369 13.29 5.99 -25.52
N PHE A 370 13.04 7.30 -25.57
CA PHE A 370 12.36 7.92 -26.70
C PHE A 370 13.32 8.18 -27.87
N PRO A 371 12.87 8.09 -29.14
CA PRO A 371 13.72 8.32 -30.32
C PRO A 371 14.38 9.69 -30.39
N TRP A 372 13.85 10.67 -29.67
CA TRP A 372 14.34 12.07 -29.62
C TRP A 372 15.14 12.38 -28.36
N SER A 373 15.34 11.41 -27.44
CA SER A 373 16.02 11.63 -26.17
C SER A 373 17.47 12.13 -26.31
N ASP A 374 18.11 11.90 -27.45
CA ASP A 374 19.43 12.45 -27.76
C ASP A 374 19.41 13.98 -27.92
N ARG A 375 18.24 14.57 -28.25
CA ARG A 375 18.07 16.02 -28.39
C ARG A 375 17.50 16.66 -27.12
N VAL A 376 16.44 16.05 -26.58
CA VAL A 376 15.78 16.48 -25.36
C VAL A 376 15.45 15.24 -24.54
N LYS A 377 16.14 15.06 -23.43
CA LYS A 377 15.84 13.96 -22.51
C LYS A 377 14.39 14.07 -22.04
N THR A 378 13.63 13.04 -22.32
CA THR A 378 12.22 12.92 -21.98
C THR A 378 12.04 11.70 -21.09
N ARG A 379 11.28 11.84 -19.99
CA ARG A 379 10.96 10.71 -19.11
C ARG A 379 9.45 10.57 -19.02
N LEU A 380 8.95 9.35 -19.21
CA LEU A 380 7.61 8.95 -18.86
C LEU A 380 7.67 8.20 -17.53
N GLY A 381 7.07 8.75 -16.50
CA GLY A 381 7.07 8.18 -15.16
C GLY A 381 5.74 7.55 -14.80
N LEU A 382 5.77 6.41 -14.11
CA LEU A 382 4.61 5.81 -13.47
C LEU A 382 4.95 5.45 -12.03
N GLY A 383 4.43 6.22 -11.08
CA GLY A 383 4.59 5.97 -9.65
C GLY A 383 3.44 5.16 -9.09
N ALA A 384 3.73 4.26 -8.14
CA ALA A 384 2.75 3.49 -7.41
C ALA A 384 3.20 3.29 -5.95
N GLY A 385 2.29 3.47 -5.01
CA GLY A 385 2.57 3.34 -3.58
C GLY A 385 1.37 3.68 -2.71
N VAL A 386 1.64 4.26 -1.56
CA VAL A 386 0.62 4.59 -0.56
C VAL A 386 0.67 6.08 -0.19
N SER A 387 -0.49 6.61 0.12
CA SER A 387 -0.70 8.00 0.51
C SER A 387 -1.49 8.07 1.80
N ALA A 388 -0.88 8.66 2.83
CA ALA A 388 -1.48 8.89 4.13
C ALA A 388 -1.83 10.38 4.29
N ALA A 389 -3.11 10.72 4.37
CA ALA A 389 -3.57 12.09 4.56
C ALA A 389 -3.94 12.35 6.03
N GLN A 390 -3.53 13.47 6.58
CA GLN A 390 -3.95 13.93 7.90
C GLN A 390 -5.48 14.00 8.00
N ARG A 391 -6.12 14.41 6.90
CA ARG A 391 -7.57 14.34 6.64
C ARG A 391 -7.81 14.12 5.16
N SER A 392 -8.90 13.43 4.81
CA SER A 392 -9.27 13.24 3.40
C SER A 392 -9.43 14.60 2.72
N PRO A 393 -8.84 14.83 1.54
CA PRO A 393 -8.99 16.07 0.80
C PRO A 393 -10.47 16.42 0.55
N TYR A 394 -10.83 17.69 0.49
CA TYR A 394 -12.21 18.12 0.33
C TYR A 394 -12.88 17.51 -0.91
N VAL A 395 -12.18 17.51 -2.04
CA VAL A 395 -12.72 16.91 -3.29
C VAL A 395 -13.03 15.42 -3.17
N GLU A 396 -12.25 14.69 -2.36
CA GLU A 396 -12.49 13.29 -2.04
C GLU A 396 -13.66 13.15 -1.06
N ALA A 397 -13.64 13.91 0.04
CA ALA A 397 -14.65 13.86 1.09
C ALA A 397 -16.05 14.27 0.58
N SER A 398 -16.14 15.34 -0.22
CA SER A 398 -17.39 15.83 -0.78
C SER A 398 -17.98 14.85 -1.80
N SER A 399 -17.16 14.31 -2.70
CA SER A 399 -17.60 13.31 -3.69
C SER A 399 -18.08 12.02 -3.02
N GLN A 400 -17.38 11.54 -1.99
CA GLN A 400 -17.80 10.34 -1.26
C GLN A 400 -19.09 10.60 -0.45
N ALA A 401 -19.21 11.75 0.20
CA ALA A 401 -20.42 12.13 0.95
C ALA A 401 -21.65 12.23 0.04
N ALA A 402 -21.52 12.83 -1.15
CA ALA A 402 -22.58 12.91 -2.14
C ALA A 402 -23.09 11.53 -2.62
N ASN A 403 -22.23 10.52 -2.55
CA ASN A 403 -22.56 9.14 -2.93
C ASN A 403 -22.87 8.23 -1.73
N GLY A 404 -22.91 8.75 -0.51
CA GLY A 404 -23.11 7.95 0.71
C GLY A 404 -22.00 6.92 0.96
N LYS A 405 -20.78 7.20 0.52
CA LYS A 405 -19.62 6.29 0.58
C LYS A 405 -18.60 6.74 1.63
N PRO A 406 -17.82 5.82 2.20
CA PRO A 406 -16.78 6.15 3.17
C PRO A 406 -15.58 6.83 2.52
N THR A 407 -14.80 7.56 3.34
CA THR A 407 -13.46 8.04 2.99
C THR A 407 -12.41 7.28 3.78
N SER A 408 -11.15 7.34 3.33
CA SER A 408 -10.00 6.79 4.07
C SER A 408 -8.84 7.77 4.07
N ARG A 409 -8.13 7.83 5.20
CA ARG A 409 -6.90 8.61 5.29
C ARG A 409 -5.73 7.94 4.57
N LEU A 410 -5.73 6.60 4.49
CA LEU A 410 -4.74 5.85 3.74
C LEU A 410 -5.38 5.31 2.45
N LEU A 411 -4.81 5.69 1.32
CA LEU A 411 -5.22 5.25 0.00
C LEU A 411 -4.00 4.85 -0.83
N GLN A 412 -4.24 4.13 -1.91
CA GLN A 412 -3.26 3.93 -2.96
C GLN A 412 -2.89 5.28 -3.58
N TYR A 413 -1.62 5.46 -3.87
CA TYR A 413 -1.08 6.60 -4.59
C TYR A 413 -0.61 6.15 -5.96
N LEU A 414 -1.07 6.84 -7.01
CA LEU A 414 -0.55 6.70 -8.36
C LEU A 414 -0.08 8.07 -8.85
N ASP A 415 1.07 8.06 -9.52
CA ASP A 415 1.79 9.27 -9.94
C ASP A 415 2.33 9.15 -11.38
N PRO A 416 1.44 9.11 -12.40
CA PRO A 416 1.87 9.21 -13.78
C PRO A 416 2.40 10.62 -14.08
N THR A 417 3.56 10.69 -14.76
CA THR A 417 4.19 11.96 -15.14
C THR A 417 4.82 11.88 -16.53
N LEU A 418 4.95 13.05 -17.14
CA LEU A 418 5.76 13.28 -18.33
C LEU A 418 6.65 14.50 -18.05
N ASP A 419 7.95 14.38 -18.25
CA ASP A 419 8.89 15.45 -18.02
C ASP A 419 9.99 15.55 -19.09
N LEU A 420 10.55 16.73 -19.19
CA LEU A 420 11.59 17.10 -20.16
C LEU A 420 12.77 17.73 -19.43
N SER A 421 14.00 17.43 -19.88
CA SER A 421 15.19 18.10 -19.35
C SER A 421 15.14 19.60 -19.65
N LEU A 422 15.14 20.42 -18.60
CA LEU A 422 15.20 21.87 -18.72
C LEU A 422 16.52 22.32 -19.36
N GLY A 423 17.61 21.65 -19.03
CA GLY A 423 18.92 21.94 -19.61
C GLY A 423 18.97 21.74 -21.12
N ASP A 424 18.37 20.64 -21.61
CA ASP A 424 18.32 20.38 -23.05
C ASP A 424 17.40 21.37 -23.77
N LEU A 425 16.28 21.77 -23.14
CA LEU A 425 15.35 22.76 -23.71
C LEU A 425 15.97 24.15 -23.90
N ILE A 426 16.83 24.59 -22.98
CA ILE A 426 17.43 25.95 -23.02
C ILE A 426 18.93 25.95 -23.38
N GLY A 427 19.49 24.77 -23.68
CA GLY A 427 20.92 24.64 -24.03
C GLY A 427 21.87 24.80 -22.84
N SER A 428 21.44 24.60 -21.59
CA SER A 428 22.25 24.78 -20.39
C SER A 428 22.80 23.45 -19.88
N ARG A 429 24.14 23.33 -19.84
CA ARG A 429 24.79 22.12 -19.29
C ARG A 429 24.57 21.96 -17.78
N ALA A 430 24.46 23.07 -17.06
CA ALA A 430 24.27 23.06 -15.60
C ALA A 430 22.89 22.53 -15.17
N LEU A 431 21.89 22.56 -16.06
CA LEU A 431 20.52 22.15 -15.79
C LEU A 431 20.14 20.83 -16.52
N LYS A 432 21.13 20.07 -17.01
CA LYS A 432 20.86 18.82 -17.74
C LYS A 432 20.09 17.79 -16.95
N ASP A 433 20.33 17.72 -15.65
CA ASP A 433 19.66 16.81 -14.71
C ASP A 433 18.56 17.51 -13.90
N THR A 434 18.06 18.65 -14.43
CA THR A 434 16.86 19.34 -13.97
C THR A 434 15.74 19.13 -14.98
N TYR A 435 14.60 18.69 -14.51
CA TYR A 435 13.43 18.38 -15.31
C TYR A 435 12.26 19.28 -14.97
N ILE A 436 11.51 19.70 -15.97
CA ILE A 436 10.20 20.32 -15.82
C ILE A 436 9.15 19.33 -16.32
N GLY A 437 8.10 19.12 -15.53
CA GLY A 437 7.15 18.08 -15.84
C GLY A 437 5.71 18.41 -15.46
N PHE A 438 4.85 17.55 -15.97
CA PHE A 438 3.43 17.53 -15.68
C PHE A 438 3.05 16.14 -15.17
N GLY A 439 2.16 16.09 -14.17
CA GLY A 439 1.75 14.83 -13.57
C GLY A 439 0.36 14.86 -12.95
N VAL A 440 -0.04 13.69 -12.47
CA VAL A 440 -1.30 13.49 -11.76
C VAL A 440 -1.04 12.89 -10.39
N SER A 441 -1.35 13.64 -9.34
CA SER A 441 -1.42 13.07 -7.99
C SER A 441 -2.79 12.42 -7.83
N HIS A 442 -2.82 11.08 -7.90
CA HIS A 442 -4.05 10.29 -7.82
C HIS A 442 -4.06 9.46 -6.55
N ARG A 443 -5.11 9.65 -5.74
CA ARG A 443 -5.41 8.81 -4.59
C ARG A 443 -6.63 7.96 -4.91
N SER A 444 -6.60 6.66 -4.62
CA SER A 444 -7.76 5.79 -4.81
C SER A 444 -7.80 4.60 -3.87
N GLY A 445 -9.00 4.05 -3.65
CA GLY A 445 -9.22 2.89 -2.80
C GLY A 445 -9.34 1.56 -3.56
N ILE A 446 -8.82 1.46 -4.79
CA ILE A 446 -8.87 0.26 -5.63
C ILE A 446 -10.31 -0.28 -5.72
N PHE A 447 -11.23 0.54 -6.19
CA PHE A 447 -12.65 0.19 -6.42
C PHE A 447 -13.38 -0.36 -5.18
N GLY A 448 -12.92 -0.02 -3.97
CA GLY A 448 -13.47 -0.53 -2.72
C GLY A 448 -13.12 -1.98 -2.40
N ALA A 449 -12.18 -2.58 -3.15
CA ALA A 449 -11.79 -3.97 -2.98
C ALA A 449 -10.70 -4.17 -1.91
N SER A 450 -10.13 -3.09 -1.38
CA SER A 450 -9.05 -3.17 -0.40
C SER A 450 -9.42 -2.54 0.94
N ARG A 451 -9.37 -3.33 2.00
CA ARG A 451 -9.53 -2.85 3.38
C ARG A 451 -8.34 -2.06 3.87
N LEU A 452 -7.16 -2.43 3.42
CA LEU A 452 -5.95 -1.64 3.63
C LEU A 452 -6.21 -0.17 3.29
N LEU A 453 -7.02 0.08 2.26
CA LEU A 453 -7.38 1.39 1.75
C LEU A 453 -8.79 1.84 2.18
N GLY A 454 -9.36 1.25 3.24
CA GLY A 454 -10.65 1.64 3.83
C GLY A 454 -11.88 1.27 3.01
N ASN A 455 -11.79 0.34 2.06
CA ASN A 455 -12.86 -0.05 1.12
C ASN A 455 -13.43 1.13 0.33
N VAL A 456 -12.64 2.17 0.08
CA VAL A 456 -13.07 3.35 -0.67
C VAL A 456 -13.20 3.02 -2.15
N ASN A 457 -14.35 3.32 -2.72
CA ASN A 457 -14.56 3.28 -4.17
C ASN A 457 -14.61 4.72 -4.69
N GLY A 458 -13.45 5.24 -5.11
CA GLY A 458 -13.23 6.60 -5.51
C GLY A 458 -11.88 7.11 -4.99
N GLY A 459 -11.70 8.42 -5.05
CA GLY A 459 -10.48 9.09 -4.65
C GLY A 459 -10.44 10.51 -5.15
N SER A 460 -9.25 11.06 -5.26
CA SER A 460 -9.00 12.42 -5.75
C SER A 460 -7.95 12.45 -6.84
N ASN A 461 -8.06 13.42 -7.75
CA ASN A 461 -7.08 13.72 -8.77
C ASN A 461 -6.67 15.19 -8.69
N TYR A 462 -5.37 15.43 -8.72
CA TYR A 462 -4.80 16.76 -8.87
C TYR A 462 -3.86 16.75 -10.07
N LEU A 463 -4.11 17.62 -11.03
CA LEU A 463 -3.15 17.92 -12.10
C LEU A 463 -2.09 18.85 -11.55
N TYR A 464 -0.84 18.48 -11.66
CA TYR A 464 0.26 19.28 -11.13
C TYR A 464 1.40 19.46 -12.14
N THR A 465 2.09 20.58 -12.02
CA THR A 465 3.37 20.84 -12.66
C THR A 465 4.47 20.78 -11.61
N TYR A 466 5.70 20.51 -12.04
CA TYR A 466 6.80 20.40 -11.12
C TYR A 466 8.14 20.73 -11.78
N ILE A 467 9.10 21.05 -10.94
CA ILE A 467 10.52 21.04 -11.25
C ILE A 467 11.21 20.02 -10.36
N GLU A 468 12.08 19.21 -10.96
CA GLU A 468 12.84 18.18 -10.26
C GLU A 468 14.31 18.28 -10.67
N SER A 469 15.22 18.25 -9.70
CA SER A 469 16.66 18.32 -9.94
C SER A 469 17.38 17.21 -9.18
N ALA A 470 18.43 16.67 -9.80
CA ALA A 470 19.41 15.85 -9.10
C ALA A 470 20.23 16.75 -8.14
N LEU A 471 20.53 16.20 -6.94
CA LEU A 471 21.38 16.82 -5.91
C LEU A 471 22.78 16.22 -5.95
#